data_59ccb4aeb74cb807a217617a086a4dd3
#
_entry.id   59ccb4aeb74cb807a217617a086a4dd3
#
_cell.length_a   1.000
_cell.length_b   1.000
_cell.length_c   1.000
_cell.angle_alpha   90.00
_cell.angle_beta   90.00
_cell.angle_gamma   90.00
#
_symmetry.space_group_name_H-M   'P 1'
#
loop_
_entity.id
_entity.type
_entity.pdbx_description
1 polymer ?
#
loop_
_entity_poly.entity_id
_entity_poly.type
_entity_poly.pdbx_seq_one_letter_code
_entity_poly.pdbx_strand_id
1 'polypeptide(L)'
;MKRNPNMAMLNANYLFPEINLRKRQFLAANPAAFLISLGIGDTTEPIPLSIAKSLAEASLGLGSLQGYSGYGPEQGIKTLRNQIAAKFYGGLMQAEEIFISDGAKCELGRLQMLFGNDISIAVQDPAYPVYVDGSLIQGVRKIIFMPCTPENQFFPDLSLVPRTDLIYFCSPNNPTGAAATRSQLEKLVGFAEANQSIIIFDSAYAHYIRDPSIPKSIFEIEGARKVALETGSFSKLAGFTGVRLGWTVIPEELKYDDGTSVKADWNRLTSTIFNGASNIAQAGGCAVLAEQGLEEVSRSIGFYLESAGIIKEALKKMGYLVFGGENAPYLWVRFEGKKSWDIFQRFLEQFHLVTTPGSGFGPSGEGFIRMTAFGHRDTILKAAKRLKAHHLIC
;
A
#
# COMPACT_ATOMS: atom_id res chain seq x y z
N MET A 1 -9.96 4.20 -34.88
CA MET A 1 -9.50 3.33 -33.75
C MET A 1 -10.58 3.25 -32.69
N LYS A 2 -10.91 2.07 -32.18
CA LYS A 2 -11.89 1.92 -31.09
C LYS A 2 -11.20 2.12 -29.73
N ARG A 3 -11.85 2.86 -28.81
CA ARG A 3 -11.41 3.00 -27.42
C ARG A 3 -11.57 1.67 -26.69
N ASN A 4 -10.66 1.36 -25.75
CA ASN A 4 -10.84 0.24 -24.83
C ASN A 4 -12.12 0.49 -23.99
N PRO A 5 -13.16 -0.38 -24.10
CA PRO A 5 -14.43 -0.18 -23.41
C PRO A 5 -14.29 -0.24 -21.88
N ASN A 6 -13.29 -0.94 -21.36
CA ASN A 6 -13.05 -1.06 -19.93
C ASN A 6 -12.72 0.29 -19.28
N MET A 7 -12.09 1.21 -20.02
CA MET A 7 -11.82 2.56 -19.52
C MET A 7 -13.07 3.41 -19.27
N ALA A 8 -14.21 3.01 -19.81
CA ALA A 8 -15.49 3.65 -19.54
C ALA A 8 -16.14 3.19 -18.22
N MET A 9 -15.64 2.10 -17.65
CA MET A 9 -16.11 1.57 -16.35
C MET A 9 -15.54 2.32 -15.14
N LEU A 10 -14.45 3.06 -15.35
CA LEU A 10 -13.86 3.86 -14.30
C LEU A 10 -14.70 5.10 -14.02
N ASN A 11 -14.83 5.46 -12.75
CA ASN A 11 -15.45 6.72 -12.37
C ASN A 11 -14.77 7.89 -13.08
N ALA A 12 -15.55 8.80 -13.66
CA ALA A 12 -15.03 9.95 -14.40
C ALA A 12 -14.11 10.84 -13.54
N ASN A 13 -14.38 10.90 -12.23
CA ASN A 13 -13.60 11.66 -11.27
C ASN A 13 -12.78 10.71 -10.40
N TYR A 14 -11.56 10.37 -10.86
CA TYR A 14 -10.60 9.70 -9.99
C TYR A 14 -10.28 10.58 -8.79
N LEU A 15 -10.21 9.97 -7.60
CA LEU A 15 -10.08 10.62 -6.28
C LEU A 15 -9.04 11.75 -6.24
N PHE A 16 -7.81 11.47 -6.64
CA PHE A 16 -6.70 12.43 -6.50
C PHE A 16 -6.74 13.61 -7.47
N PRO A 17 -7.12 13.47 -8.75
CA PRO A 17 -7.40 14.61 -9.62
C PRO A 17 -8.47 15.55 -9.11
N GLU A 18 -9.56 15.05 -8.53
CA GLU A 18 -10.63 15.87 -7.95
C GLU A 18 -10.14 16.65 -6.72
N ILE A 19 -9.38 16.01 -5.83
CA ILE A 19 -8.71 16.69 -4.70
C ILE A 19 -7.82 17.84 -5.21
N ASN A 20 -7.02 17.57 -6.24
CA ASN A 20 -6.12 18.58 -6.81
C ASN A 20 -6.88 19.73 -7.49
N LEU A 21 -8.02 19.45 -8.11
CA LEU A 21 -8.89 20.47 -8.70
C LEU A 21 -9.42 21.41 -7.62
N ARG A 22 -10.05 20.86 -6.57
CA ARG A 22 -10.59 21.65 -5.44
C ARG A 22 -9.53 22.45 -4.71
N LYS A 23 -8.35 21.86 -4.50
CA LYS A 23 -7.19 22.56 -3.94
C LYS A 23 -6.80 23.78 -4.79
N ARG A 24 -6.71 23.63 -6.12
CA ARG A 24 -6.38 24.75 -7.02
C ARG A 24 -7.45 25.82 -7.00
N GLN A 25 -8.74 25.47 -7.02
CA GLN A 25 -9.85 26.39 -6.95
C GLN A 25 -9.82 27.20 -5.63
N PHE A 26 -9.58 26.52 -4.51
CA PHE A 26 -9.46 27.15 -3.20
C PHE A 26 -8.29 28.18 -3.17
N LEU A 27 -7.11 27.80 -3.66
CA LEU A 27 -5.94 28.69 -3.69
C LEU A 27 -6.14 29.87 -4.65
N ALA A 28 -6.86 29.69 -5.75
CA ALA A 28 -7.20 30.80 -6.67
C ALA A 28 -8.11 31.83 -5.98
N ALA A 29 -9.05 31.38 -5.14
CA ALA A 29 -9.94 32.25 -4.37
C ALA A 29 -9.25 32.83 -3.10
N ASN A 30 -8.21 32.17 -2.60
CA ASN A 30 -7.50 32.53 -1.36
C ASN A 30 -5.98 32.52 -1.57
N PRO A 31 -5.40 33.49 -2.33
CA PRO A 31 -3.97 33.45 -2.71
C PRO A 31 -2.98 33.48 -1.55
N ALA A 32 -3.38 34.05 -0.40
CA ALA A 32 -2.56 34.11 0.81
C ALA A 32 -2.67 32.87 1.70
N ALA A 33 -3.52 31.91 1.37
CA ALA A 33 -3.73 30.72 2.18
C ALA A 33 -2.55 29.75 2.07
N PHE A 34 -2.04 29.31 3.22
CA PHE A 34 -1.02 28.27 3.30
C PHE A 34 -1.69 26.91 3.63
N LEU A 35 -1.79 26.04 2.63
CA LEU A 35 -2.35 24.69 2.79
C LEU A 35 -1.30 23.72 3.33
N ILE A 36 -1.74 22.87 4.26
CA ILE A 36 -0.98 21.69 4.71
C ILE A 36 -1.65 20.44 4.14
N SER A 37 -0.88 19.63 3.45
CA SER A 37 -1.36 18.37 2.88
C SER A 37 -1.19 17.23 3.87
N LEU A 38 -2.31 16.65 4.31
CA LEU A 38 -2.39 15.40 5.07
C LEU A 38 -3.14 14.33 4.27
N GLY A 39 -3.30 14.52 2.94
CA GLY A 39 -4.07 13.61 2.08
C GLY A 39 -3.23 12.64 1.27
N ILE A 40 -1.97 12.99 0.93
CA ILE A 40 -1.15 12.21 0.02
C ILE A 40 -0.31 11.20 0.81
N GLY A 41 -0.39 9.93 0.41
CA GLY A 41 0.42 8.85 0.99
C GLY A 41 1.82 8.80 0.37
N ASP A 42 2.56 9.91 0.39
CA ASP A 42 3.93 10.00 -0.09
C ASP A 42 4.89 10.35 1.06
N THR A 43 6.07 9.71 1.06
CA THR A 43 7.11 9.96 2.05
C THR A 43 7.73 11.34 1.84
N THR A 44 8.11 12.02 2.93
CA THR A 44 8.59 13.40 2.91
C THR A 44 10.00 13.57 3.47
N GLU A 45 10.43 12.63 4.32
CA GLU A 45 11.79 12.67 4.85
C GLU A 45 12.80 12.20 3.79
N PRO A 46 13.99 12.79 3.75
CA PRO A 46 15.06 12.38 2.84
C PRO A 46 15.41 10.89 3.02
N ILE A 47 15.78 10.25 1.92
CA ILE A 47 16.36 8.91 1.95
C ILE A 47 17.68 8.98 2.78
N PRO A 48 17.94 8.03 3.69
CA PRO A 48 19.17 7.98 4.46
C PRO A 48 20.41 8.09 3.58
N LEU A 49 21.42 8.84 4.05
CA LEU A 49 22.60 9.19 3.23
C LEU A 49 23.39 7.96 2.80
N SER A 50 23.47 6.92 3.62
CA SER A 50 24.13 5.65 3.26
C SER A 50 23.49 5.00 2.04
N ILE A 51 22.15 4.98 2.01
CA ILE A 51 21.34 4.43 0.91
C ILE A 51 21.46 5.33 -0.33
N ALA A 52 21.38 6.66 -0.16
CA ALA A 52 21.53 7.61 -1.25
C ALA A 52 22.91 7.52 -1.93
N LYS A 53 23.99 7.31 -1.14
CA LYS A 53 25.33 7.04 -1.67
C LYS A 53 25.39 5.79 -2.51
N SER A 54 24.80 4.68 -2.05
CA SER A 54 24.77 3.44 -2.83
C SER A 54 24.04 3.59 -4.17
N LEU A 55 22.93 4.34 -4.20
CA LEU A 55 22.23 4.70 -5.46
C LEU A 55 23.13 5.52 -6.38
N ALA A 56 23.86 6.51 -5.83
CA ALA A 56 24.75 7.37 -6.58
C ALA A 56 25.95 6.59 -7.16
N GLU A 57 26.58 5.74 -6.35
CA GLU A 57 27.69 4.89 -6.76
C GLU A 57 27.30 3.93 -7.89
N ALA A 58 26.13 3.28 -7.76
CA ALA A 58 25.58 2.44 -8.82
C ALA A 58 25.31 3.21 -10.11
N SER A 59 24.81 4.45 -10.01
CA SER A 59 24.57 5.31 -11.17
C SER A 59 25.89 5.75 -11.83
N LEU A 60 26.86 6.20 -11.06
CA LEU A 60 28.18 6.62 -11.56
C LEU A 60 28.96 5.44 -12.18
N GLY A 61 28.82 4.24 -11.62
CA GLY A 61 29.42 3.01 -12.12
C GLY A 61 29.08 2.72 -13.58
N LEU A 62 27.86 3.06 -14.01
CA LEU A 62 27.43 2.87 -15.41
C LEU A 62 28.29 3.61 -16.44
N GLY A 63 29.03 4.63 -16.02
CA GLY A 63 29.96 5.38 -16.87
C GLY A 63 31.32 4.72 -17.08
N SER A 64 31.58 3.53 -16.54
CA SER A 64 32.84 2.80 -16.65
C SER A 64 32.65 1.41 -17.23
N LEU A 65 33.68 0.84 -17.86
CA LEU A 65 33.65 -0.53 -18.37
C LEU A 65 33.45 -1.57 -17.25
N GLN A 66 33.98 -1.30 -16.07
CA GLN A 66 33.89 -2.21 -14.91
C GLN A 66 32.54 -2.17 -14.21
N GLY A 67 31.89 -1.01 -14.21
CA GLY A 67 30.63 -0.80 -13.51
C GLY A 67 29.39 -0.82 -14.41
N TYR A 68 29.58 -0.87 -15.74
CA TYR A 68 28.46 -0.93 -16.67
C TYR A 68 27.66 -2.22 -16.48
N SER A 69 26.36 -2.08 -16.33
CA SER A 69 25.41 -3.21 -16.29
C SER A 69 24.31 -2.99 -17.32
N GLY A 70 24.08 -3.99 -18.16
CA GLY A 70 22.94 -4.05 -19.08
C GLY A 70 21.67 -4.59 -18.38
N TYR A 71 20.87 -5.38 -19.11
CA TYR A 71 19.76 -6.10 -18.50
C TYR A 71 20.26 -7.04 -17.40
N GLY A 72 19.69 -6.88 -16.20
CA GLY A 72 19.90 -7.83 -15.09
C GLY A 72 19.04 -9.08 -15.24
N PRO A 73 19.14 -10.02 -14.27
CA PRO A 73 18.20 -11.12 -14.19
C PRO A 73 16.77 -10.60 -14.09
N GLU A 74 15.85 -11.15 -14.87
CA GLU A 74 14.44 -10.71 -14.93
C GLU A 74 13.75 -10.82 -13.56
N GLN A 75 14.08 -11.85 -12.79
CA GLN A 75 13.61 -12.06 -11.41
C GLN A 75 14.25 -11.08 -10.40
N GLY A 76 15.29 -10.33 -10.80
CA GLY A 76 16.09 -9.45 -9.94
C GLY A 76 17.37 -10.12 -9.43
N ILE A 77 18.31 -9.29 -8.94
CA ILE A 77 19.63 -9.77 -8.50
C ILE A 77 19.52 -10.70 -7.29
N LYS A 78 20.27 -11.80 -7.35
CA LYS A 78 20.21 -12.89 -6.34
C LYS A 78 20.53 -12.37 -4.93
N THR A 79 21.49 -11.44 -4.82
CA THR A 79 21.86 -10.83 -3.52
C THR A 79 20.67 -10.17 -2.84
N LEU A 80 19.91 -9.33 -3.57
CA LEU A 80 18.74 -8.64 -3.02
C LEU A 80 17.65 -9.64 -2.63
N ARG A 81 17.37 -10.65 -3.48
CA ARG A 81 16.37 -11.69 -3.19
C ARG A 81 16.72 -12.49 -1.93
N ASN A 82 18.01 -12.88 -1.78
CA ASN A 82 18.50 -13.54 -0.58
C ASN A 82 18.35 -12.66 0.67
N GLN A 83 18.67 -11.37 0.57
CA GLN A 83 18.51 -10.43 1.68
C GLN A 83 17.05 -10.27 2.08
N ILE A 84 16.11 -10.15 1.12
CA ILE A 84 14.67 -10.07 1.39
C ILE A 84 14.21 -11.37 2.08
N ALA A 85 14.56 -12.55 1.55
CA ALA A 85 14.22 -13.85 2.14
C ALA A 85 14.68 -13.94 3.61
N ALA A 86 15.92 -13.59 3.88
CA ALA A 86 16.51 -13.67 5.21
C ALA A 86 15.94 -12.63 6.19
N LYS A 87 15.83 -11.34 5.75
CA LYS A 87 15.51 -10.23 6.66
C LYS A 87 14.01 -10.05 6.89
N PHE A 88 13.19 -10.37 5.90
CA PHE A 88 11.73 -10.12 5.98
C PHE A 88 10.92 -11.39 6.20
N TYR A 89 11.44 -12.53 5.76
CA TYR A 89 10.70 -13.81 5.87
C TYR A 89 11.37 -14.81 6.81
N GLY A 90 12.57 -14.52 7.36
CA GLY A 90 13.19 -15.36 8.40
C GLY A 90 13.38 -16.83 7.99
N GLY A 91 13.55 -17.11 6.69
CA GLY A 91 13.67 -18.45 6.16
C GLY A 91 12.36 -19.14 5.77
N LEU A 92 11.20 -18.52 6.00
CA LEU A 92 9.89 -19.02 5.56
C LEU A 92 9.78 -19.08 4.03
N MET A 93 10.51 -18.20 3.31
CA MET A 93 10.49 -18.10 1.86
C MET A 93 11.91 -18.24 1.31
N GLN A 94 12.03 -18.84 0.12
CA GLN A 94 13.30 -18.97 -0.58
C GLN A 94 13.50 -17.81 -1.57
N ALA A 95 14.75 -17.49 -1.89
CA ALA A 95 15.07 -16.42 -2.85
C ALA A 95 14.51 -16.70 -4.26
N GLU A 96 14.31 -17.97 -4.61
CA GLU A 96 13.74 -18.43 -5.87
C GLU A 96 12.23 -18.18 -5.98
N GLU A 97 11.57 -17.86 -4.87
CA GLU A 97 10.15 -17.51 -4.79
C GLU A 97 9.92 -15.99 -4.81
N ILE A 98 11.01 -15.19 -4.78
CA ILE A 98 10.99 -13.73 -4.71
C ILE A 98 11.33 -13.13 -6.07
N PHE A 99 10.48 -12.23 -6.55
CA PHE A 99 10.63 -11.47 -7.80
C PHE A 99 10.73 -9.99 -7.49
N ILE A 100 11.83 -9.35 -7.90
CA ILE A 100 12.05 -7.92 -7.69
C ILE A 100 11.32 -7.11 -8.77
N SER A 101 10.70 -6.01 -8.36
CA SER A 101 9.86 -5.20 -9.23
C SER A 101 10.16 -3.70 -9.13
N ASP A 102 9.54 -2.93 -10.02
CA ASP A 102 9.52 -1.47 -10.05
C ASP A 102 8.46 -0.85 -9.09
N GLY A 103 8.04 -1.61 -8.08
CA GLY A 103 7.14 -1.19 -7.01
C GLY A 103 5.80 -1.93 -7.00
N ALA A 104 5.23 -2.13 -5.81
CA ALA A 104 4.03 -2.94 -5.60
C ALA A 104 2.83 -2.55 -6.50
N LYS A 105 2.64 -1.26 -6.81
CA LYS A 105 1.54 -0.82 -7.69
C LYS A 105 1.65 -1.39 -9.10
N CYS A 106 2.85 -1.44 -9.66
CA CYS A 106 3.11 -2.03 -10.99
C CYS A 106 2.92 -3.54 -10.94
N GLU A 107 3.34 -4.18 -9.86
CA GLU A 107 3.13 -5.62 -9.64
C GLU A 107 1.65 -5.99 -9.55
N LEU A 108 0.87 -5.23 -8.80
CA LEU A 108 -0.58 -5.45 -8.74
C LEU A 108 -1.21 -5.41 -10.12
N GLY A 109 -0.80 -4.48 -10.99
CA GLY A 109 -1.26 -4.43 -12.38
C GLY A 109 -0.84 -5.67 -13.19
N ARG A 110 0.38 -6.18 -12.99
CA ARG A 110 0.85 -7.41 -13.65
C ARG A 110 0.13 -8.66 -13.12
N LEU A 111 -0.14 -8.72 -11.81
CA LEU A 111 -0.93 -9.80 -11.21
C LEU A 111 -2.36 -9.81 -11.76
N GLN A 112 -2.96 -8.64 -11.99
CA GLN A 112 -4.26 -8.54 -12.65
C GLN A 112 -4.23 -9.06 -14.10
N MET A 113 -3.11 -8.88 -14.81
CA MET A 113 -2.91 -9.49 -16.14
C MET A 113 -2.73 -11.01 -16.03
N LEU A 114 -1.99 -11.51 -15.02
CA LEU A 114 -1.73 -12.94 -14.81
C LEU A 114 -3.03 -13.75 -14.70
N PHE A 115 -3.96 -13.25 -13.88
CA PHE A 115 -5.22 -13.98 -13.64
C PHE A 115 -6.31 -13.70 -14.68
N GLY A 116 -6.11 -12.71 -15.56
CA GLY A 116 -7.06 -12.38 -16.62
C GLY A 116 -8.33 -11.71 -16.12
N ASN A 117 -9.42 -11.83 -16.86
CA ASN A 117 -10.65 -11.07 -16.61
C ASN A 117 -11.92 -11.92 -16.41
N ASP A 118 -11.87 -13.21 -16.71
CA ASP A 118 -13.00 -14.13 -16.48
C ASP A 118 -12.95 -14.73 -15.07
N ILE A 119 -12.80 -13.85 -14.10
CA ILE A 119 -12.65 -14.18 -12.68
C ILE A 119 -13.55 -13.29 -11.82
N SER A 120 -13.81 -13.74 -10.61
CA SER A 120 -14.42 -12.96 -9.53
C SER A 120 -13.38 -12.54 -8.50
N ILE A 121 -13.49 -11.32 -7.98
CA ILE A 121 -12.58 -10.82 -6.96
C ILE A 121 -13.33 -10.36 -5.72
N ALA A 122 -12.78 -10.59 -4.54
CA ALA A 122 -13.19 -9.98 -3.29
C ALA A 122 -12.14 -8.94 -2.85
N VAL A 123 -12.59 -7.78 -2.38
CA VAL A 123 -11.72 -6.67 -1.98
C VAL A 123 -12.18 -6.12 -0.64
N GLN A 124 -11.26 -5.88 0.28
CA GLN A 124 -11.57 -5.12 1.51
C GLN A 124 -12.25 -3.80 1.17
N ASP A 125 -13.21 -3.38 1.97
CA ASP A 125 -13.90 -2.10 1.81
C ASP A 125 -13.97 -1.36 3.15
N PRO A 126 -13.24 -0.25 3.35
CA PRO A 126 -12.46 0.49 2.33
C PRO A 126 -11.08 -0.12 2.05
N ALA A 127 -10.58 0.12 0.83
CA ALA A 127 -9.25 -0.34 0.41
C ALA A 127 -8.58 0.63 -0.60
N TYR A 128 -7.33 0.35 -0.92
CA TYR A 128 -6.60 1.09 -1.94
C TYR A 128 -7.26 0.91 -3.32
N PRO A 129 -7.65 2.00 -4.02
CA PRO A 129 -8.50 1.91 -5.22
C PRO A 129 -7.91 1.08 -6.37
N VAL A 130 -6.59 0.85 -6.39
CA VAL A 130 -5.92 0.12 -7.46
C VAL A 130 -6.43 -1.31 -7.62
N TYR A 131 -6.91 -1.95 -6.55
CA TYR A 131 -7.42 -3.32 -6.63
C TYR A 131 -8.69 -3.38 -7.49
N VAL A 132 -9.59 -2.42 -7.31
CA VAL A 132 -10.83 -2.30 -8.08
C VAL A 132 -10.57 -1.71 -9.46
N ASP A 133 -9.97 -0.52 -9.53
CA ASP A 133 -9.77 0.21 -10.79
C ASP A 133 -8.90 -0.58 -11.77
N GLY A 134 -7.80 -1.17 -11.27
CA GLY A 134 -6.92 -2.00 -12.10
C GLY A 134 -7.62 -3.24 -12.63
N SER A 135 -8.43 -3.93 -11.82
CA SER A 135 -9.23 -5.08 -12.24
C SER A 135 -10.28 -4.69 -13.29
N LEU A 136 -10.95 -3.55 -13.11
CA LEU A 136 -11.89 -3.01 -14.12
C LEU A 136 -11.19 -2.69 -15.43
N ILE A 137 -9.98 -2.11 -15.40
CA ILE A 137 -9.17 -1.83 -16.61
C ILE A 137 -8.86 -3.14 -17.36
N GLN A 138 -8.54 -4.22 -16.64
CA GLN A 138 -8.31 -5.55 -17.23
C GLN A 138 -9.59 -6.20 -17.73
N GLY A 139 -10.75 -5.76 -17.28
CA GLY A 139 -12.05 -6.27 -17.75
C GLY A 139 -12.80 -7.15 -16.77
N VAL A 140 -12.33 -7.31 -15.55
CA VAL A 140 -13.05 -8.02 -14.49
C VAL A 140 -14.39 -7.33 -14.23
N ARG A 141 -15.46 -8.12 -14.05
CA ARG A 141 -16.83 -7.62 -13.85
C ARG A 141 -17.44 -8.03 -12.51
N LYS A 142 -16.97 -9.12 -11.92
CA LYS A 142 -17.50 -9.65 -10.65
C LYS A 142 -16.59 -9.18 -9.51
N ILE A 143 -16.96 -8.07 -8.87
CA ILE A 143 -16.24 -7.47 -7.74
C ILE A 143 -17.14 -7.51 -6.52
N ILE A 144 -16.69 -8.16 -5.47
CA ILE A 144 -17.35 -8.27 -4.17
C ILE A 144 -16.61 -7.37 -3.18
N PHE A 145 -17.30 -6.43 -2.58
CA PHE A 145 -16.77 -5.62 -1.50
C PHE A 145 -16.95 -6.35 -0.17
N MET A 146 -15.90 -6.48 0.61
CA MET A 146 -15.89 -7.07 1.94
C MET A 146 -15.85 -5.94 2.98
N PRO A 147 -16.96 -5.56 3.62
CA PRO A 147 -16.98 -4.45 4.56
C PRO A 147 -16.00 -4.68 5.73
N CYS A 148 -15.10 -3.73 5.93
CA CYS A 148 -14.10 -3.71 6.99
C CYS A 148 -14.26 -2.39 7.77
N THR A 149 -15.18 -2.40 8.72
CA THR A 149 -15.63 -1.23 9.47
C THR A 149 -15.14 -1.28 10.93
N PRO A 150 -15.26 -0.20 11.71
CA PRO A 150 -14.94 -0.26 13.13
C PRO A 150 -15.73 -1.31 13.91
N GLU A 151 -16.97 -1.58 13.50
CA GLU A 151 -17.90 -2.50 14.16
C GLU A 151 -17.43 -3.96 14.06
N ASN A 152 -16.68 -4.32 12.99
CA ASN A 152 -16.07 -5.64 12.82
C ASN A 152 -14.54 -5.61 12.99
N GLN A 153 -14.00 -4.58 13.66
CA GLN A 153 -12.56 -4.41 13.90
C GLN A 153 -11.74 -4.39 12.60
N PHE A 154 -12.29 -3.82 11.53
CA PHE A 154 -11.70 -3.72 10.20
C PHE A 154 -11.32 -5.07 9.57
N PHE A 155 -11.98 -6.15 9.98
CA PHE A 155 -11.85 -7.47 9.37
C PHE A 155 -13.22 -7.95 8.88
N PRO A 156 -13.33 -8.47 7.63
CA PRO A 156 -14.63 -8.81 7.06
C PRO A 156 -15.27 -10.02 7.74
N ASP A 157 -16.59 -10.04 7.79
CA ASP A 157 -17.33 -11.27 8.10
C ASP A 157 -17.28 -12.21 6.88
N LEU A 158 -16.36 -13.16 6.94
CA LEU A 158 -16.12 -14.11 5.86
C LEU A 158 -17.31 -15.04 5.59
N SER A 159 -18.24 -15.20 6.54
CA SER A 159 -19.46 -16.01 6.35
C SER A 159 -20.43 -15.37 5.37
N LEU A 160 -20.31 -14.06 5.13
CA LEU A 160 -21.12 -13.30 4.18
C LEU A 160 -20.43 -13.11 2.82
N VAL A 161 -19.18 -13.53 2.68
CA VAL A 161 -18.42 -13.40 1.44
C VAL A 161 -18.67 -14.63 0.57
N PRO A 162 -19.24 -14.48 -0.65
CA PRO A 162 -19.37 -15.60 -1.57
C PRO A 162 -18.00 -16.08 -2.05
N ARG A 163 -17.94 -17.31 -2.59
CA ARG A 163 -16.74 -17.79 -3.26
C ARG A 163 -16.30 -16.81 -4.36
N THR A 164 -15.03 -16.45 -4.34
CA THR A 164 -14.37 -15.67 -5.40
C THR A 164 -13.04 -16.32 -5.77
N ASP A 165 -12.56 -16.03 -6.98
CA ASP A 165 -11.30 -16.61 -7.46
C ASP A 165 -10.10 -15.92 -6.81
N LEU A 166 -10.17 -14.59 -6.62
CA LEU A 166 -9.13 -13.83 -5.93
C LEU A 166 -9.67 -13.05 -4.74
N ILE A 167 -8.81 -12.87 -3.73
CA ILE A 167 -9.07 -12.04 -2.55
C ILE A 167 -7.93 -11.04 -2.42
N TYR A 168 -8.21 -9.74 -2.60
CA TYR A 168 -7.25 -8.68 -2.28
C TYR A 168 -7.34 -8.33 -0.81
N PHE A 169 -6.22 -8.46 -0.10
CA PHE A 169 -6.14 -8.17 1.32
C PHE A 169 -4.87 -7.38 1.65
N CYS A 170 -5.03 -6.20 2.23
CA CYS A 170 -3.91 -5.33 2.62
C CYS A 170 -3.80 -5.27 4.15
N SER A 171 -2.62 -5.59 4.67
CA SER A 171 -2.34 -5.46 6.11
C SER A 171 -0.89 -5.05 6.35
N PRO A 172 -0.67 -3.92 7.07
CA PRO A 172 -1.65 -2.90 7.50
C PRO A 172 -2.38 -2.24 6.34
N ASN A 173 -3.68 -1.96 6.51
CA ASN A 173 -4.52 -1.49 5.42
C ASN A 173 -4.37 0.01 5.15
N ASN A 174 -4.37 0.38 3.88
CA ASN A 174 -4.64 1.71 3.38
C ASN A 174 -6.10 1.74 2.87
N PRO A 175 -7.03 2.50 3.50
CA PRO A 175 -6.79 3.74 4.24
C PRO A 175 -6.87 3.65 5.77
N THR A 176 -7.32 2.55 6.36
CA THR A 176 -7.74 2.48 7.76
C THR A 176 -6.58 2.47 8.77
N GLY A 177 -5.39 2.06 8.33
CA GLY A 177 -4.23 1.82 9.20
C GLY A 177 -4.37 0.58 10.09
N ALA A 178 -5.44 -0.19 9.94
CA ALA A 178 -5.66 -1.42 10.70
C ALA A 178 -4.74 -2.54 10.21
N ALA A 179 -4.16 -3.29 11.14
CA ALA A 179 -3.38 -4.49 10.88
C ALA A 179 -4.17 -5.72 11.34
N ALA A 180 -4.20 -6.76 10.52
CA ALA A 180 -4.89 -7.99 10.85
C ALA A 180 -4.12 -8.79 11.91
N THR A 181 -4.84 -9.31 12.89
CA THR A 181 -4.29 -10.21 13.91
C THR A 181 -3.97 -11.59 13.30
N ARG A 182 -3.13 -12.37 14.00
CA ARG A 182 -2.84 -13.76 13.60
C ARG A 182 -4.12 -14.57 13.41
N SER A 183 -5.05 -14.53 14.36
CA SER A 183 -6.32 -15.27 14.26
C SER A 183 -7.21 -14.82 13.09
N GLN A 184 -7.18 -13.54 12.74
CA GLN A 184 -7.88 -13.04 11.57
C GLN A 184 -7.26 -13.56 10.27
N LEU A 185 -5.92 -13.58 10.17
CA LEU A 185 -5.23 -14.14 9.00
C LEU A 185 -5.41 -15.65 8.88
N GLU A 186 -5.43 -16.40 10.01
CA GLU A 186 -5.76 -17.84 10.02
C GLU A 186 -7.15 -18.09 9.44
N LYS A 187 -8.15 -17.29 9.83
CA LYS A 187 -9.50 -17.37 9.25
C LYS A 187 -9.51 -17.06 7.75
N LEU A 188 -8.73 -16.06 7.31
CA LEU A 188 -8.65 -15.68 5.91
C LEU A 188 -8.02 -16.79 5.06
N VAL A 189 -6.93 -17.40 5.55
CA VAL A 189 -6.25 -18.53 4.88
C VAL A 189 -7.20 -19.74 4.81
N GLY A 190 -7.84 -20.12 5.91
CA GLY A 190 -8.81 -21.22 5.94
C GLY A 190 -10.02 -20.98 5.02
N PHE A 191 -10.49 -19.73 4.93
CA PHE A 191 -11.54 -19.36 3.97
C PHE A 191 -11.07 -19.52 2.53
N ALA A 192 -9.86 -19.07 2.20
CA ALA A 192 -9.29 -19.20 0.87
C ALA A 192 -9.07 -20.68 0.48
N GLU A 193 -8.57 -21.51 1.39
CA GLU A 193 -8.43 -22.96 1.16
C GLU A 193 -9.78 -23.63 0.88
N ALA A 194 -10.79 -23.36 1.71
CA ALA A 194 -12.13 -23.94 1.57
C ALA A 194 -12.84 -23.54 0.27
N ASN A 195 -12.54 -22.35 -0.26
CA ASN A 195 -13.15 -21.80 -1.46
C ASN A 195 -12.28 -21.93 -2.72
N GLN A 196 -11.08 -22.49 -2.62
CA GLN A 196 -10.10 -22.55 -3.71
C GLN A 196 -9.82 -21.15 -4.29
N SER A 197 -9.64 -20.16 -3.40
CA SER A 197 -9.34 -18.77 -3.74
C SER A 197 -7.86 -18.50 -3.60
N ILE A 198 -7.31 -17.58 -4.39
CA ILE A 198 -5.95 -17.07 -4.21
C ILE A 198 -6.00 -15.70 -3.51
N ILE A 199 -5.26 -15.57 -2.41
CA ILE A 199 -5.08 -14.30 -1.71
C ILE A 199 -3.93 -13.53 -2.35
N ILE A 200 -4.18 -12.28 -2.77
CA ILE A 200 -3.17 -11.29 -3.10
C ILE A 200 -2.98 -10.42 -1.87
N PHE A 201 -1.94 -10.69 -1.09
CA PHE A 201 -1.65 -10.00 0.16
C PHE A 201 -0.73 -8.81 -0.10
N ASP A 202 -1.21 -7.59 0.17
CA ASP A 202 -0.41 -6.37 0.05
C ASP A 202 0.18 -6.00 1.42
N SER A 203 1.49 -6.18 1.55
CA SER A 203 2.27 -5.95 2.77
C SER A 203 3.08 -4.63 2.74
N ALA A 204 2.68 -3.65 1.90
CA ALA A 204 3.44 -2.41 1.70
C ALA A 204 3.73 -1.61 2.99
N TYR A 205 2.95 -1.83 4.05
CA TYR A 205 3.12 -1.19 5.36
C TYR A 205 3.58 -2.14 6.47
N ALA A 206 3.92 -3.39 6.18
CA ALA A 206 4.29 -4.41 7.17
C ALA A 206 5.41 -3.96 8.14
N HIS A 207 6.36 -3.16 7.64
CA HIS A 207 7.49 -2.67 8.44
C HIS A 207 7.13 -1.56 9.45
N TYR A 208 5.89 -1.03 9.39
CA TYR A 208 5.34 -0.11 10.40
C TYR A 208 4.82 -0.85 11.64
N ILE A 209 4.55 -2.15 11.55
CA ILE A 209 4.10 -2.98 12.67
C ILE A 209 5.21 -3.06 13.74
N ARG A 210 4.87 -2.66 14.96
CA ARG A 210 5.78 -2.69 16.13
C ARG A 210 5.41 -3.77 17.13
N ASP A 211 4.14 -4.18 17.14
CA ASP A 211 3.68 -5.27 17.99
C ASP A 211 4.10 -6.62 17.40
N PRO A 212 4.95 -7.40 18.11
CA PRO A 212 5.42 -8.70 17.63
C PRO A 212 4.33 -9.77 17.52
N SER A 213 3.16 -9.55 18.13
CA SER A 213 2.03 -10.48 18.03
C SER A 213 1.27 -10.36 16.72
N ILE A 214 1.48 -9.26 15.96
CA ILE A 214 0.84 -9.01 14.68
C ILE A 214 1.75 -9.51 13.55
N PRO A 215 1.29 -10.45 12.71
CA PRO A 215 2.07 -10.94 11.57
C PRO A 215 2.42 -9.82 10.58
N LYS A 216 3.66 -9.81 10.09
CA LYS A 216 4.11 -8.90 9.04
C LYS A 216 3.93 -9.48 7.64
N SER A 217 3.80 -10.78 7.55
CA SER A 217 3.60 -11.53 6.31
C SER A 217 2.48 -12.54 6.48
N ILE A 218 1.74 -12.77 5.41
CA ILE A 218 0.73 -13.85 5.35
C ILE A 218 1.41 -15.22 5.51
N PHE A 219 2.69 -15.36 5.14
CA PHE A 219 3.43 -16.61 5.22
C PHE A 219 3.84 -17.02 6.65
N GLU A 220 3.57 -16.18 7.64
CA GLU A 220 3.62 -16.57 9.04
C GLU A 220 2.43 -17.44 9.47
N ILE A 221 1.44 -17.61 8.59
CA ILE A 221 0.23 -18.41 8.81
C ILE A 221 0.37 -19.75 8.11
N GLU A 222 0.09 -20.83 8.84
CA GLU A 222 0.06 -22.18 8.28
C GLU A 222 -0.97 -22.26 7.13
N GLY A 223 -0.63 -23.00 6.07
CA GLY A 223 -1.47 -23.13 4.87
C GLY A 223 -1.30 -22.01 3.85
N ALA A 224 -0.85 -20.82 4.24
CA ALA A 224 -0.79 -19.64 3.36
C ALA A 224 0.02 -19.89 2.06
N ARG A 225 1.09 -20.69 2.10
CA ARG A 225 1.91 -21.01 0.92
C ARG A 225 1.13 -21.65 -0.22
N LYS A 226 -0.01 -22.31 0.07
CA LYS A 226 -0.85 -22.97 -0.94
C LYS A 226 -1.90 -22.06 -1.55
N VAL A 227 -2.24 -20.95 -0.87
CA VAL A 227 -3.38 -20.10 -1.26
C VAL A 227 -3.06 -18.62 -1.35
N ALA A 228 -1.81 -18.21 -1.12
CA ALA A 228 -1.46 -16.80 -1.12
C ALA A 228 -0.19 -16.48 -1.92
N LEU A 229 -0.19 -15.31 -2.51
CA LEU A 229 1.01 -14.58 -2.92
C LEU A 229 1.06 -13.24 -2.18
N GLU A 230 2.27 -12.66 -2.06
CA GLU A 230 2.45 -11.42 -1.31
C GLU A 230 3.21 -10.38 -2.13
N THR A 231 2.78 -9.10 -2.07
CA THR A 231 3.50 -7.97 -2.65
C THR A 231 4.07 -7.08 -1.55
N GLY A 232 5.37 -6.80 -1.62
CA GLY A 232 6.07 -5.90 -0.72
C GLY A 232 6.60 -4.66 -1.43
N SER A 233 6.95 -3.62 -0.68
CA SER A 233 7.38 -2.35 -1.25
C SER A 233 8.45 -1.64 -0.46
N PHE A 234 9.50 -1.16 -1.14
CA PHE A 234 10.46 -0.22 -0.57
C PHE A 234 9.94 1.22 -0.51
N SER A 235 8.81 1.51 -1.19
CA SER A 235 8.27 2.87 -1.24
C SER A 235 8.03 3.48 0.13
N LYS A 236 7.39 2.73 1.05
CA LYS A 236 7.05 3.22 2.39
C LYS A 236 8.09 2.80 3.44
N LEU A 237 8.81 1.72 3.19
CA LEU A 237 9.92 1.26 4.02
C LEU A 237 11.08 2.28 4.02
N ALA A 238 11.56 2.67 2.84
CA ALA A 238 12.83 3.38 2.65
C ALA A 238 12.70 4.72 1.90
N GLY A 239 11.49 5.24 1.72
CA GLY A 239 11.29 6.47 0.95
C GLY A 239 11.45 6.30 -0.57
N PHE A 240 11.38 5.08 -1.09
CA PHE A 240 11.58 4.78 -2.51
C PHE A 240 10.36 5.07 -3.39
N THR A 241 9.52 6.01 -3.00
CA THR A 241 8.34 6.41 -3.78
C THR A 241 8.70 6.91 -5.18
N GLY A 242 9.86 7.58 -5.34
CA GLY A 242 10.43 8.03 -6.61
C GLY A 242 11.49 7.11 -7.19
N VAL A 243 12.17 6.29 -6.39
CA VAL A 243 13.20 5.32 -6.85
C VAL A 243 12.57 4.12 -7.55
N ARG A 244 11.39 3.68 -7.11
CA ARG A 244 10.60 2.58 -7.67
C ARG A 244 11.24 1.21 -7.48
N LEU A 245 11.03 0.60 -6.30
CA LEU A 245 11.45 -0.77 -6.00
C LEU A 245 10.40 -1.47 -5.13
N GLY A 246 10.14 -2.74 -5.43
CA GLY A 246 9.27 -3.63 -4.69
C GLY A 246 9.64 -5.08 -4.93
N TRP A 247 8.82 -5.98 -4.43
CA TRP A 247 8.97 -7.41 -4.70
C TRP A 247 7.62 -8.12 -4.62
N THR A 248 7.55 -9.27 -5.26
CA THR A 248 6.43 -10.21 -5.15
C THR A 248 6.97 -11.57 -4.73
N VAL A 249 6.27 -12.23 -3.83
CA VAL A 249 6.57 -13.58 -3.37
C VAL A 249 5.50 -14.53 -3.88
N ILE A 250 5.91 -15.54 -4.62
CA ILE A 250 5.01 -16.60 -5.13
C ILE A 250 5.59 -17.95 -4.74
N PRO A 251 4.98 -18.66 -3.77
CA PRO A 251 5.45 -19.96 -3.32
C PRO A 251 5.37 -21.01 -4.41
N GLU A 252 6.27 -22.00 -4.36
CA GLU A 252 6.24 -23.18 -5.24
C GLU A 252 4.96 -24.00 -5.08
N GLU A 253 4.38 -23.98 -3.88
CA GLU A 253 3.17 -24.73 -3.53
C GLU A 253 1.89 -24.10 -4.10
N LEU A 254 1.93 -22.81 -4.49
CA LEU A 254 0.76 -22.14 -5.05
C LEU A 254 0.48 -22.63 -6.46
N LYS A 255 -0.67 -23.27 -6.64
CA LYS A 255 -1.09 -23.89 -7.91
C LYS A 255 -2.49 -23.41 -8.28
N TYR A 256 -2.78 -23.44 -9.59
CA TYR A 256 -4.15 -23.34 -10.09
C TYR A 256 -4.92 -24.67 -9.86
N ASP A 257 -6.21 -24.67 -10.11
CA ASP A 257 -7.10 -25.82 -9.93
C ASP A 257 -6.68 -27.04 -10.78
N ASP A 258 -6.05 -26.81 -11.93
CA ASP A 258 -5.52 -27.85 -12.82
C ASP A 258 -4.12 -28.34 -12.41
N GLY A 259 -3.56 -27.84 -11.32
CA GLY A 259 -2.24 -28.18 -10.81
C GLY A 259 -1.08 -27.41 -11.46
N THR A 260 -1.36 -26.50 -12.41
CA THR A 260 -0.34 -25.66 -13.04
C THR A 260 0.28 -24.69 -12.03
N SER A 261 1.56 -24.40 -12.16
CA SER A 261 2.29 -23.52 -11.25
C SER A 261 2.00 -22.06 -11.52
N VAL A 262 1.43 -21.34 -10.53
CA VAL A 262 1.26 -19.87 -10.58
C VAL A 262 2.60 -19.17 -10.73
N LYS A 263 3.65 -19.67 -10.06
CA LYS A 263 5.01 -19.13 -10.16
C LYS A 263 5.60 -19.29 -11.57
N ALA A 264 5.34 -20.40 -12.25
CA ALA A 264 5.82 -20.61 -13.61
C ALA A 264 5.19 -19.62 -14.59
N ASP A 265 3.87 -19.39 -14.49
CA ASP A 265 3.16 -18.43 -15.32
C ASP A 265 3.59 -16.99 -14.99
N TRP A 266 3.80 -16.66 -13.71
CA TRP A 266 4.36 -15.39 -13.32
C TRP A 266 5.74 -15.12 -13.92
N ASN A 267 6.63 -16.11 -13.84
CA ASN A 267 7.95 -16.00 -14.46
C ASN A 267 7.84 -15.80 -15.98
N ARG A 268 6.94 -16.52 -16.63
CA ARG A 268 6.69 -16.36 -18.07
C ARG A 268 6.14 -14.97 -18.41
N LEU A 269 5.20 -14.46 -17.62
CA LEU A 269 4.61 -13.14 -17.81
C LEU A 269 5.69 -12.06 -17.64
N THR A 270 6.43 -12.09 -16.54
CA THR A 270 7.47 -11.08 -16.25
C THR A 270 8.58 -11.09 -17.30
N SER A 271 9.02 -12.27 -17.77
CA SER A 271 9.97 -12.41 -18.87
C SER A 271 9.44 -11.88 -20.21
N THR A 272 8.11 -11.75 -20.35
CA THR A 272 7.50 -11.27 -21.60
C THR A 272 7.31 -9.76 -21.61
N ILE A 273 6.93 -9.17 -20.49
CA ILE A 273 6.48 -7.75 -20.44
C ILE A 273 7.31 -6.90 -19.47
N PHE A 274 8.29 -7.47 -18.78
CA PHE A 274 9.08 -6.77 -17.78
C PHE A 274 10.51 -7.30 -17.75
N ASN A 275 11.49 -6.51 -18.18
CA ASN A 275 12.91 -6.89 -18.24
C ASN A 275 13.67 -6.73 -16.90
N GLY A 276 12.96 -6.80 -15.78
CA GLY A 276 13.53 -6.62 -14.45
C GLY A 276 13.58 -5.16 -13.97
N ALA A 277 13.73 -5.00 -12.66
CA ALA A 277 13.83 -3.70 -12.02
C ALA A 277 15.19 -3.04 -12.31
N SER A 278 15.24 -1.72 -12.20
CA SER A 278 16.48 -0.94 -12.34
C SER A 278 17.61 -1.46 -11.45
N ASN A 279 18.78 -1.73 -12.03
CA ASN A 279 19.97 -2.16 -11.30
C ASN A 279 20.39 -1.12 -10.25
N ILE A 280 20.21 0.18 -10.53
CA ILE A 280 20.47 1.27 -9.57
C ILE A 280 19.52 1.15 -8.36
N ALA A 281 18.23 0.98 -8.63
CA ALA A 281 17.24 0.81 -7.57
C ALA A 281 17.52 -0.44 -6.71
N GLN A 282 17.91 -1.55 -7.34
CA GLN A 282 18.27 -2.79 -6.65
C GLN A 282 19.53 -2.63 -5.77
N ALA A 283 20.54 -1.89 -6.21
CA ALA A 283 21.70 -1.55 -5.39
C ALA A 283 21.29 -0.76 -4.14
N GLY A 284 20.40 0.23 -4.31
CA GLY A 284 19.79 0.94 -3.17
C GLY A 284 19.00 0.00 -2.25
N GLY A 285 18.26 -0.98 -2.80
CA GLY A 285 17.56 -2.00 -2.03
C GLY A 285 18.50 -2.86 -1.18
N CYS A 286 19.66 -3.26 -1.72
CA CYS A 286 20.70 -3.97 -0.96
C CYS A 286 21.23 -3.10 0.20
N ALA A 287 21.43 -1.80 -0.03
CA ALA A 287 21.87 -0.87 1.02
C ALA A 287 20.80 -0.70 2.12
N VAL A 288 19.50 -0.68 1.77
CA VAL A 288 18.40 -0.66 2.75
C VAL A 288 18.46 -1.89 3.65
N LEU A 289 18.77 -3.07 3.10
CA LEU A 289 18.77 -4.34 3.83
C LEU A 289 20.08 -4.65 4.54
N ALA A 290 21.11 -3.82 4.38
CA ALA A 290 22.28 -3.84 5.24
C ALA A 290 21.88 -3.42 6.68
N GLU A 291 22.67 -3.85 7.69
CA GLU A 291 22.38 -3.56 9.10
C GLU A 291 22.17 -2.07 9.36
N GLN A 292 23.10 -1.22 8.92
CA GLN A 292 23.00 0.23 9.03
C GLN A 292 21.75 0.77 8.33
N GLY A 293 21.44 0.27 7.10
CA GLY A 293 20.27 0.71 6.34
C GLY A 293 18.95 0.39 7.05
N LEU A 294 18.82 -0.82 7.62
CA LEU A 294 17.65 -1.22 8.41
C LEU A 294 17.45 -0.34 9.64
N GLU A 295 18.51 0.02 10.34
CA GLU A 295 18.43 0.95 11.48
C GLU A 295 17.98 2.35 11.05
N GLU A 296 18.54 2.87 9.96
CA GLU A 296 18.22 4.21 9.46
C GLU A 296 16.75 4.29 8.99
N VAL A 297 16.26 3.30 8.24
CA VAL A 297 14.84 3.28 7.82
C VAL A 297 13.90 3.04 8.99
N SER A 298 14.31 2.27 10.02
CA SER A 298 13.52 2.09 11.23
C SER A 298 13.30 3.40 11.99
N ARG A 299 14.33 4.28 12.03
CA ARG A 299 14.21 5.64 12.59
C ARG A 299 13.23 6.50 11.79
N SER A 300 13.30 6.44 10.46
CA SER A 300 12.36 7.17 9.58
C SER A 300 10.92 6.70 9.78
N ILE A 301 10.68 5.40 9.92
CA ILE A 301 9.37 4.84 10.25
C ILE A 301 8.88 5.33 11.62
N GLY A 302 9.76 5.31 12.64
CA GLY A 302 9.46 5.84 13.97
C GLY A 302 9.03 7.29 13.94
N PHE A 303 9.72 8.13 13.16
CA PHE A 303 9.37 9.53 12.95
C PHE A 303 7.94 9.71 12.40
N TYR A 304 7.51 8.89 11.42
CA TYR A 304 6.15 8.96 10.88
C TYR A 304 5.09 8.43 11.86
N LEU A 305 5.39 7.40 12.64
CA LEU A 305 4.47 6.90 13.67
C LEU A 305 4.29 7.91 14.82
N GLU A 306 5.36 8.59 15.26
CA GLU A 306 5.25 9.70 16.20
C GLU A 306 4.41 10.84 15.64
N SER A 307 4.61 11.19 14.36
CA SER A 307 3.83 12.21 13.66
C SER A 307 2.34 11.82 13.59
N ALA A 308 2.03 10.54 13.38
CA ALA A 308 0.66 10.04 13.45
C ALA A 308 0.06 10.21 14.86
N GLY A 309 0.83 9.89 15.91
CA GLY A 309 0.42 10.12 17.29
C GLY A 309 0.06 11.58 17.59
N ILE A 310 0.87 12.53 17.12
CA ILE A 310 0.63 13.97 17.29
C ILE A 310 -0.72 14.40 16.69
N ILE A 311 -1.01 14.00 15.45
CA ILE A 311 -2.29 14.32 14.78
C ILE A 311 -3.45 13.59 15.46
N LYS A 312 -3.27 12.28 15.79
CA LYS A 312 -4.28 11.47 16.47
C LYS A 312 -4.74 12.09 17.78
N GLU A 313 -3.79 12.50 18.62
CA GLU A 313 -4.09 13.19 19.89
C GLU A 313 -4.80 14.53 19.70
N ALA A 314 -4.44 15.29 18.67
CA ALA A 314 -5.12 16.53 18.35
C ALA A 314 -6.59 16.30 17.98
N LEU A 315 -6.87 15.29 17.14
CA LEU A 315 -8.21 14.92 16.71
C LEU A 315 -9.05 14.34 17.86
N LYS A 316 -8.48 13.48 18.69
CA LYS A 316 -9.16 12.93 19.90
C LYS A 316 -9.56 14.03 20.88
N LYS A 317 -8.70 15.03 21.10
CA LYS A 317 -9.03 16.20 21.96
C LYS A 317 -10.17 17.04 21.40
N MET A 318 -10.43 16.99 20.10
CA MET A 318 -11.61 17.60 19.48
C MET A 318 -12.86 16.72 19.57
N GLY A 319 -12.77 15.51 20.14
CA GLY A 319 -13.88 14.57 20.30
C GLY A 319 -14.11 13.64 19.10
N TYR A 320 -13.20 13.60 18.10
CA TYR A 320 -13.36 12.70 16.96
C TYR A 320 -12.97 11.26 17.28
N LEU A 321 -13.68 10.31 16.66
CA LEU A 321 -13.29 8.91 16.63
C LEU A 321 -12.21 8.72 15.57
N VAL A 322 -11.02 8.28 16.02
CA VAL A 322 -9.83 8.15 15.17
C VAL A 322 -9.26 6.75 15.29
N PHE A 323 -9.12 6.08 14.17
CA PHE A 323 -8.53 4.74 14.03
C PHE A 323 -7.18 4.83 13.30
N GLY A 324 -6.36 3.78 13.40
CA GLY A 324 -5.04 3.74 12.76
C GLY A 324 -3.99 4.60 13.48
N GLY A 325 -2.84 4.77 12.83
CA GLY A 325 -1.71 5.54 13.34
C GLY A 325 -0.69 4.74 14.16
N GLU A 326 -0.99 3.47 14.51
CA GLU A 326 -0.10 2.56 15.24
C GLU A 326 0.74 1.68 14.30
N ASN A 327 0.10 1.09 13.29
CA ASN A 327 0.71 0.11 12.38
C ASN A 327 0.85 0.63 10.94
N ALA A 328 0.50 1.89 10.71
CA ALA A 328 0.65 2.59 9.46
C ALA A 328 0.59 4.10 9.71
N PRO A 329 1.10 4.94 8.80
CA PRO A 329 1.07 6.40 8.96
C PRO A 329 -0.31 6.99 8.60
N TYR A 330 -1.36 6.20 8.61
CA TYR A 330 -2.71 6.60 8.25
C TYR A 330 -3.60 6.71 9.48
N LEU A 331 -4.39 7.79 9.49
CA LEU A 331 -5.44 8.05 10.45
C LEU A 331 -6.77 8.03 9.70
N TRP A 332 -7.70 7.22 10.18
CA TRP A 332 -9.04 7.07 9.64
C TRP A 332 -10.02 7.71 10.62
N VAL A 333 -10.62 8.82 10.24
CA VAL A 333 -11.39 9.69 11.13
C VAL A 333 -12.86 9.62 10.75
N ARG A 334 -13.73 9.25 11.72
CA ARG A 334 -15.17 9.09 11.52
C ARG A 334 -15.92 10.39 11.73
N PHE A 335 -16.90 10.64 10.88
CA PHE A 335 -17.88 11.74 10.95
C PHE A 335 -19.28 11.17 10.67
N GLU A 336 -19.98 10.86 11.73
CA GLU A 336 -21.27 10.18 11.64
C GLU A 336 -22.32 11.05 10.91
N GLY A 337 -23.03 10.43 9.95
CA GLY A 337 -24.08 11.09 9.17
C GLY A 337 -23.61 12.18 8.20
N LYS A 338 -22.31 12.36 7.98
CA LYS A 338 -21.74 13.38 7.08
C LYS A 338 -21.20 12.73 5.80
N LYS A 339 -21.24 13.46 4.68
CA LYS A 339 -20.61 13.03 3.43
C LYS A 339 -19.11 13.32 3.44
N SER A 340 -18.29 12.34 3.01
CA SER A 340 -16.82 12.45 3.00
C SER A 340 -16.30 13.67 2.23
N TRP A 341 -16.93 14.03 1.11
CA TRP A 341 -16.54 15.21 0.35
C TRP A 341 -16.91 16.52 1.01
N ASP A 342 -18.01 16.58 1.79
CA ASP A 342 -18.39 17.78 2.55
C ASP A 342 -17.43 17.99 3.72
N ILE A 343 -17.00 16.88 4.36
CA ILE A 343 -15.98 16.92 5.41
C ILE A 343 -14.66 17.42 4.82
N PHE A 344 -14.23 16.85 3.70
CA PHE A 344 -13.03 17.30 2.99
C PHE A 344 -13.06 18.81 2.71
N GLN A 345 -14.18 19.31 2.17
CA GLN A 345 -14.33 20.72 1.85
C GLN A 345 -14.19 21.60 3.10
N ARG A 346 -14.81 21.21 4.22
CA ARG A 346 -14.69 21.92 5.49
C ARG A 346 -13.26 21.93 6.03
N PHE A 347 -12.53 20.79 5.94
CA PHE A 347 -11.13 20.75 6.34
C PHE A 347 -10.27 21.67 5.49
N LEU A 348 -10.53 21.74 4.19
CA LEU A 348 -9.84 22.65 3.27
C LEU A 348 -10.09 24.12 3.62
N GLU A 349 -11.35 24.50 3.85
CA GLU A 349 -11.77 25.89 4.05
C GLU A 349 -11.48 26.43 5.47
N GLN A 350 -11.76 25.62 6.48
CA GLN A 350 -11.69 26.09 7.89
C GLN A 350 -10.31 25.85 8.51
N PHE A 351 -9.67 24.72 8.19
CA PHE A 351 -8.38 24.36 8.81
C PHE A 351 -7.20 24.58 7.85
N HIS A 352 -7.47 24.85 6.58
CA HIS A 352 -6.47 24.87 5.51
C HIS A 352 -5.67 23.54 5.46
N LEU A 353 -6.37 22.42 5.68
CA LEU A 353 -5.85 21.07 5.64
C LEU A 353 -6.43 20.32 4.44
N VAL A 354 -5.56 19.74 3.62
CA VAL A 354 -5.96 18.84 2.53
C VAL A 354 -5.94 17.42 3.07
N THR A 355 -7.10 16.77 3.11
CA THR A 355 -7.28 15.37 3.54
C THR A 355 -7.63 14.49 2.35
N THR A 356 -8.07 13.26 2.55
CA THR A 356 -8.61 12.41 1.48
C THR A 356 -10.00 11.91 1.88
N PRO A 357 -11.05 12.19 1.08
CA PRO A 357 -12.39 11.68 1.34
C PRO A 357 -12.44 10.16 1.38
N GLY A 358 -13.09 9.62 2.39
CA GLY A 358 -13.13 8.18 2.61
C GLY A 358 -13.90 7.41 1.54
N SER A 359 -14.95 8.00 0.98
CA SER A 359 -15.72 7.42 -0.14
C SER A 359 -14.87 7.13 -1.39
N GLY A 360 -13.69 7.72 -1.51
CA GLY A 360 -12.74 7.41 -2.57
C GLY A 360 -12.01 6.08 -2.40
N PHE A 361 -12.19 5.40 -1.26
CA PHE A 361 -11.59 4.10 -0.97
C PHE A 361 -12.62 2.94 -0.99
N GLY A 362 -13.87 3.24 -1.30
CA GLY A 362 -14.96 2.27 -1.35
C GLY A 362 -16.21 2.74 -0.61
N PRO A 363 -17.34 2.05 -0.79
CA PRO A 363 -18.64 2.40 -0.18
C PRO A 363 -18.58 2.54 1.34
N SER A 364 -17.91 1.62 2.06
CA SER A 364 -17.76 1.68 3.54
C SER A 364 -16.86 2.82 4.01
N GLY A 365 -16.24 3.56 3.09
CA GLY A 365 -15.47 4.76 3.40
C GLY A 365 -16.31 6.03 3.55
N GLU A 366 -17.62 5.98 3.22
CA GLU A 366 -18.48 7.16 3.39
C GLU A 366 -18.62 7.51 4.87
N GLY A 367 -18.64 8.81 5.17
CA GLY A 367 -18.62 9.31 6.56
C GLY A 367 -17.24 9.32 7.20
N PHE A 368 -16.18 9.04 6.43
CA PHE A 368 -14.79 9.09 6.92
C PHE A 368 -13.92 10.01 6.07
N ILE A 369 -12.79 10.43 6.65
CA ILE A 369 -11.64 10.96 5.91
C ILE A 369 -10.39 10.21 6.32
N ARG A 370 -9.45 10.07 5.36
CA ARG A 370 -8.09 9.64 5.65
C ARG A 370 -7.19 10.85 5.84
N MET A 371 -6.41 10.86 6.91
CA MET A 371 -5.24 11.71 7.06
C MET A 371 -3.97 10.87 7.05
N THR A 372 -2.87 11.44 6.58
CA THR A 372 -1.56 10.81 6.59
C THR A 372 -0.60 11.60 7.47
N ALA A 373 0.30 10.87 8.12
CA ALA A 373 1.38 11.46 8.92
C ALA A 373 2.67 11.67 8.11
N PHE A 374 2.63 11.44 6.81
CA PHE A 374 3.73 11.80 5.92
C PHE A 374 3.82 13.32 5.80
N GLY A 375 4.76 13.92 6.52
CA GLY A 375 4.99 15.35 6.57
C GLY A 375 6.19 15.68 7.43
N HIS A 376 6.89 16.76 7.13
CA HIS A 376 7.96 17.27 8.00
C HIS A 376 7.39 17.66 9.37
N ARG A 377 8.17 17.46 10.43
CA ARG A 377 7.73 17.66 11.83
C ARG A 377 7.07 19.01 12.07
N ASP A 378 7.63 20.09 11.55
CA ASP A 378 7.06 21.44 11.67
C ASP A 378 5.68 21.56 11.05
N THR A 379 5.49 20.91 9.91
CA THR A 379 4.20 20.90 9.20
C THR A 379 3.15 20.09 9.98
N ILE A 380 3.55 18.95 10.56
CA ILE A 380 2.70 18.12 11.43
C ILE A 380 2.28 18.90 12.69
N LEU A 381 3.22 19.58 13.36
CA LEU A 381 2.92 20.41 14.53
C LEU A 381 2.00 21.58 14.19
N LYS A 382 2.20 22.25 13.05
CA LYS A 382 1.31 23.31 12.56
C LYS A 382 -0.10 22.79 12.29
N ALA A 383 -0.21 21.59 11.67
CA ALA A 383 -1.50 20.95 11.42
C ALA A 383 -2.22 20.62 12.74
N ALA A 384 -1.52 20.02 13.70
CA ALA A 384 -2.08 19.73 15.03
C ALA A 384 -2.51 21.01 15.79
N LYS A 385 -1.76 22.10 15.63
CA LYS A 385 -2.15 23.41 16.21
C LYS A 385 -3.42 23.96 15.58
N ARG A 386 -3.57 23.87 14.24
CA ARG A 386 -4.79 24.29 13.53
C ARG A 386 -6.00 23.49 13.98
N LEU A 387 -5.86 22.16 14.10
CA LEU A 387 -6.92 21.29 14.60
C LEU A 387 -7.39 21.74 16.00
N LYS A 388 -6.46 22.00 16.93
CA LYS A 388 -6.79 22.42 18.30
C LYS A 388 -7.42 23.82 18.42
N ALA A 389 -7.20 24.69 17.43
CA ALA A 389 -7.70 26.08 17.46
C ALA A 389 -9.17 26.21 17.04
N HIS A 390 -9.78 25.18 16.51
CA HIS A 390 -11.16 25.18 16.02
C HIS A 390 -12.03 24.20 16.82
N HIS A 391 -13.31 24.56 17.01
CA HIS A 391 -14.29 23.67 17.63
C HIS A 391 -14.73 22.57 16.65
N LEU A 392 -15.38 21.52 17.19
CA LEU A 392 -15.96 20.42 16.45
C LEU A 392 -16.69 20.90 15.18
N ILE A 393 -16.44 20.22 14.08
CA ILE A 393 -17.24 20.32 12.85
C ILE A 393 -18.55 19.57 13.11
N CYS A 394 -19.56 20.29 13.65
CA CYS A 394 -20.90 19.75 13.87
C CYS A 394 -21.68 19.62 12.56
#